data_541bfdb0c11e0364c9b82a9323adc514
#
_entry.id   541bfdb0c11e0364c9b82a9323adc514
#
_cell.length_a   1.000
_cell.length_b   1.000
_cell.length_c   1.000
_cell.angle_alpha   90.00
_cell.angle_beta   90.00
_cell.angle_gamma   90.00
#
_symmetry.space_group_name_H-M   'P 1'
#
loop_
_entity.id
_entity.type
_entity.pdbx_description
1 polymer ?
#
loop_
_entity_poly.entity_id
_entity_poly.type
_entity_poly.pdbx_seq_one_letter_code
_entity_poly.pdbx_strand_id
1 'polypeptide(L)'
;MGPVESLFTVLGSFVGLVLLYFIIGGLSFFISTFKRVDSDVYGTLPDDKMSEQKKMRYEMRRQEIDHLDTLSCQEMEIESFDGTKLVGRLYRAEKSKALVICVHGYRSNGRRCFGGFVPALNDQGLDVLLVDDRAHGDSEGKWTGFTVLDRIDVKCWIENMKGSYDKIYLFGNSMGAATCGLVAADIPEIAGLVFDCGFTSPMEAFRTRVKDKMPSFLSEPVFFFGRLWCRMILGFDFKKVSTLEEMKKVQCPVLFIQGGNDKIVPKEMAEKLFEACPSESKRLEIFEEAEHSASFYVERERYLSLLHEFFN
;
A
#
# COMPACT_ATOMS: atom_id res chain seq x y z
N MET A 1 -23.03 -26.65 -45.64
CA MET A 1 -23.56 -25.82 -44.56
C MET A 1 -24.58 -24.85 -45.16
N GLY A 2 -25.77 -24.79 -44.59
CA GLY A 2 -26.78 -23.80 -45.01
C GLY A 2 -26.43 -22.40 -44.54
N PRO A 3 -27.01 -21.32 -45.11
CA PRO A 3 -26.72 -19.94 -44.71
C PRO A 3 -26.87 -19.67 -43.22
N VAL A 4 -27.84 -20.32 -42.57
CA VAL A 4 -28.09 -20.21 -41.12
C VAL A 4 -26.97 -20.86 -40.29
N GLU A 5 -26.50 -22.05 -40.69
CA GLU A 5 -25.40 -22.73 -40.01
C GLU A 5 -24.10 -21.94 -40.14
N SER A 6 -23.84 -21.33 -41.31
CA SER A 6 -22.70 -20.43 -41.49
C SER A 6 -22.75 -19.20 -40.60
N LEU A 7 -23.93 -18.60 -40.44
CA LEU A 7 -24.14 -17.45 -39.55
C LEU A 7 -23.86 -17.80 -38.06
N PHE A 8 -24.37 -18.94 -37.57
CA PHE A 8 -24.09 -19.41 -36.20
C PHE A 8 -22.62 -19.73 -35.99
N THR A 9 -21.94 -20.30 -36.97
CA THR A 9 -20.51 -20.57 -36.89
C THR A 9 -19.70 -19.28 -36.81
N VAL A 10 -20.00 -18.28 -37.66
CA VAL A 10 -19.33 -16.98 -37.63
C VAL A 10 -19.58 -16.25 -36.29
N LEU A 11 -20.83 -16.22 -35.83
CA LEU A 11 -21.18 -15.59 -34.57
C LEU A 11 -20.50 -16.29 -33.38
N GLY A 12 -20.51 -17.62 -33.36
CA GLY A 12 -19.83 -18.42 -32.33
C GLY A 12 -18.32 -18.17 -32.31
N SER A 13 -17.69 -18.11 -33.50
CA SER A 13 -16.27 -17.79 -33.63
C SER A 13 -15.95 -16.36 -33.10
N PHE A 14 -16.78 -15.38 -33.44
CA PHE A 14 -16.63 -14.01 -32.97
C PHE A 14 -16.75 -13.93 -31.45
N VAL A 15 -17.76 -14.53 -30.84
CA VAL A 15 -17.93 -14.59 -29.39
C VAL A 15 -16.74 -15.28 -28.74
N GLY A 16 -16.23 -16.37 -29.31
CA GLY A 16 -15.04 -17.07 -28.84
C GLY A 16 -13.79 -16.18 -28.84
N LEU A 17 -13.58 -15.39 -29.89
CA LEU A 17 -12.45 -14.45 -29.98
C LEU A 17 -12.56 -13.32 -28.95
N VAL A 18 -13.75 -12.77 -28.74
CA VAL A 18 -14.00 -11.73 -27.74
C VAL A 18 -13.74 -12.29 -26.34
N LEU A 19 -14.20 -13.48 -26.03
CA LEU A 19 -13.96 -14.15 -24.76
C LEU A 19 -12.46 -14.38 -24.52
N LEU A 20 -11.76 -14.91 -25.55
CA LEU A 20 -10.31 -15.13 -25.50
C LEU A 20 -9.54 -13.81 -25.24
N TYR A 21 -9.95 -12.72 -25.89
CA TYR A 21 -9.39 -11.39 -25.67
C TYR A 21 -9.48 -10.98 -24.19
N PHE A 22 -10.63 -11.15 -23.54
CA PHE A 22 -10.79 -10.80 -22.15
C PHE A 22 -10.07 -11.76 -21.20
N ILE A 23 -9.96 -13.03 -21.51
CA ILE A 23 -9.18 -14.01 -20.75
C ILE A 23 -7.69 -13.61 -20.75
N ILE A 24 -7.14 -13.29 -21.93
CA ILE A 24 -5.75 -12.84 -22.10
C ILE A 24 -5.56 -11.48 -21.42
N GLY A 25 -6.49 -10.55 -21.60
CA GLY A 25 -6.49 -9.24 -20.93
C GLY A 25 -6.47 -9.37 -19.41
N GLY A 26 -7.28 -10.26 -18.87
CA GLY A 26 -7.30 -10.57 -17.43
C GLY A 26 -5.99 -11.19 -16.93
N LEU A 27 -5.37 -12.08 -17.72
CA LEU A 27 -4.05 -12.64 -17.39
C LEU A 27 -2.97 -11.55 -17.42
N SER A 28 -2.99 -10.69 -18.43
CA SER A 28 -2.06 -9.56 -18.53
C SER A 28 -2.21 -8.60 -17.36
N PHE A 29 -3.46 -8.26 -16.99
CA PHE A 29 -3.74 -7.47 -15.79
C PHE A 29 -3.19 -8.15 -14.53
N PHE A 30 -3.48 -9.45 -14.34
CA PHE A 30 -2.98 -10.20 -13.19
C PHE A 30 -1.45 -10.16 -13.10
N ILE A 31 -0.75 -10.53 -14.20
CA ILE A 31 0.71 -10.54 -14.22
C ILE A 31 1.27 -9.14 -13.97
N SER A 32 0.75 -8.14 -14.65
CA SER A 32 1.24 -6.76 -14.52
C SER A 32 0.98 -6.15 -13.15
N THR A 33 -0.02 -6.63 -12.42
CA THR A 33 -0.39 -6.11 -11.09
C THR A 33 0.31 -6.87 -9.98
N PHE A 34 0.33 -8.21 -10.04
CA PHE A 34 0.74 -9.02 -8.89
C PHE A 34 2.16 -9.57 -9.00
N LYS A 35 2.77 -9.62 -10.19
CA LYS A 35 4.14 -10.12 -10.30
C LYS A 35 5.13 -9.14 -9.66
N ARG A 36 6.11 -9.71 -8.91
CA ARG A 36 7.25 -8.97 -8.38
C ARG A 36 7.89 -8.13 -9.47
N VAL A 37 8.18 -6.89 -9.15
CA VAL A 37 8.97 -5.98 -9.96
C VAL A 37 10.09 -5.46 -9.08
N ASP A 38 11.30 -5.84 -9.39
CA ASP A 38 12.46 -5.28 -8.70
C ASP A 38 12.59 -3.81 -9.09
N SER A 39 12.65 -2.97 -8.09
CA SER A 39 12.79 -1.53 -8.24
C SER A 39 14.07 -1.06 -7.57
N ASP A 40 14.73 -0.09 -8.17
CA ASP A 40 15.83 0.63 -7.54
C ASP A 40 15.37 1.19 -6.18
N VAL A 41 16.26 1.15 -5.19
CA VAL A 41 15.98 1.66 -3.83
C VAL A 41 15.56 3.14 -3.86
N TYR A 42 16.11 3.93 -4.76
CA TYR A 42 15.75 5.35 -4.95
C TYR A 42 14.45 5.52 -5.75
N GLY A 43 14.05 4.53 -6.54
CA GLY A 43 12.90 4.56 -7.44
C GLY A 43 13.27 4.80 -8.90
N THR A 44 12.25 5.07 -9.71
CA THR A 44 12.44 5.37 -11.14
C THR A 44 13.14 6.71 -11.30
N LEU A 45 14.23 6.73 -12.09
CA LEU A 45 14.92 7.97 -12.44
C LEU A 45 13.95 8.99 -13.04
N PRO A 46 14.04 10.27 -12.66
CA PRO A 46 13.22 11.32 -13.24
C PRO A 46 13.41 11.44 -14.74
N ASP A 47 12.30 11.64 -15.45
CA ASP A 47 12.28 11.99 -16.86
C ASP A 47 11.50 13.29 -17.09
N ASP A 48 11.54 13.83 -18.32
CA ASP A 48 10.89 15.10 -18.67
C ASP A 48 9.35 15.05 -18.58
N LYS A 49 8.76 13.85 -18.50
CA LYS A 49 7.31 13.63 -18.41
C LYS A 49 6.82 13.58 -16.95
N MET A 50 7.72 13.54 -15.98
CA MET A 50 7.36 13.55 -14.57
C MET A 50 6.98 14.97 -14.10
N SER A 51 6.00 15.02 -13.17
CA SER A 51 5.68 16.28 -12.48
C SER A 51 6.87 16.77 -11.64
N GLU A 52 6.95 18.08 -11.41
CA GLU A 52 8.01 18.67 -10.58
C GLU A 52 8.01 18.08 -9.16
N GLN A 53 6.82 17.78 -8.59
CA GLN A 53 6.74 17.12 -7.29
C GLN A 53 7.37 15.71 -7.30
N LYS A 54 7.24 14.97 -8.39
CA LYS A 54 7.89 13.64 -8.51
C LYS A 54 9.40 13.75 -8.62
N LYS A 55 9.91 14.74 -9.33
CA LYS A 55 11.34 15.04 -9.44
C LYS A 55 11.91 15.47 -8.10
N MET A 56 11.28 16.45 -7.46
CA MET A 56 11.64 16.91 -6.11
C MET A 56 11.66 15.75 -5.11
N ARG A 57 10.61 14.93 -5.10
CA ARG A 57 10.51 13.75 -4.23
C ARG A 57 11.62 12.73 -4.49
N TYR A 58 12.04 12.55 -5.73
CA TYR A 58 13.15 11.65 -6.04
C TYR A 58 14.47 12.15 -5.43
N GLU A 59 14.79 13.44 -5.61
CA GLU A 59 16.01 14.04 -5.08
C GLU A 59 16.05 14.05 -3.55
N MET A 60 14.95 14.47 -2.90
CA MET A 60 14.87 14.46 -1.44
C MET A 60 15.02 13.04 -0.88
N ARG A 61 14.31 12.08 -1.47
CA ARG A 61 14.36 10.67 -1.07
C ARG A 61 15.76 10.07 -1.20
N ARG A 62 16.49 10.44 -2.24
CA ARG A 62 17.88 10.02 -2.41
C ARG A 62 18.73 10.48 -1.23
N GLN A 63 18.65 11.77 -0.88
CA GLN A 63 19.37 12.31 0.29
C GLN A 63 18.95 11.64 1.59
N GLU A 64 17.67 11.35 1.76
CA GLU A 64 17.11 10.66 2.94
C GLU A 64 17.62 9.23 3.06
N ILE A 65 17.71 8.50 1.96
CA ILE A 65 18.24 7.12 1.95
C ILE A 65 19.76 7.14 2.20
N ASP A 66 20.49 8.06 1.58
CA ASP A 66 21.93 8.22 1.80
C ASP A 66 22.20 8.55 3.29
N HIS A 67 21.37 9.39 3.91
CA HIS A 67 21.46 9.64 5.35
C HIS A 67 21.06 8.41 6.18
N LEU A 68 19.98 7.71 5.82
CA LEU A 68 19.53 6.50 6.50
C LEU A 68 20.62 5.42 6.54
N ASP A 69 21.43 5.31 5.48
CA ASP A 69 22.55 4.37 5.39
C ASP A 69 23.70 4.67 6.35
N THR A 70 23.73 5.87 6.93
CA THR A 70 24.68 6.22 8.00
C THR A 70 24.20 5.81 9.39
N LEU A 71 22.91 5.50 9.54
CA LEU A 71 22.31 5.13 10.82
C LEU A 71 22.50 3.63 11.08
N SER A 72 22.72 3.29 12.35
CA SER A 72 22.76 1.88 12.77
C SER A 72 21.37 1.27 12.67
N CYS A 73 21.23 0.14 12.00
CA CYS A 73 19.99 -0.64 11.98
C CYS A 73 20.27 -2.11 12.27
N GLN A 74 19.28 -2.78 12.81
CA GLN A 74 19.23 -4.23 12.95
C GLN A 74 18.38 -4.80 11.81
N GLU A 75 19.00 -5.54 10.90
CA GLU A 75 18.24 -6.32 9.92
C GLU A 75 17.57 -7.49 10.62
N MET A 76 16.32 -7.72 10.28
CA MET A 76 15.48 -8.75 10.86
C MET A 76 14.83 -9.58 9.74
N GLU A 77 14.74 -10.87 9.98
CA GLU A 77 14.06 -11.82 9.09
C GLU A 77 13.01 -12.59 9.89
N ILE A 78 11.83 -12.72 9.34
CA ILE A 78 10.78 -13.59 9.86
C ILE A 78 10.20 -14.46 8.74
N GLU A 79 9.55 -15.55 9.11
CA GLU A 79 8.75 -16.34 8.17
C GLU A 79 7.28 -15.95 8.29
N SER A 80 6.62 -15.75 7.16
CA SER A 80 5.18 -15.61 7.08
C SER A 80 4.47 -16.96 7.19
N PHE A 81 3.14 -16.94 7.26
CA PHE A 81 2.27 -18.11 7.41
C PHE A 81 2.47 -19.22 6.36
N ASP A 82 3.01 -18.86 5.19
CA ASP A 82 3.23 -19.77 4.05
C ASP A 82 4.73 -20.09 3.82
N GLY A 83 5.60 -19.74 4.79
CA GLY A 83 7.04 -19.94 4.70
C GLY A 83 7.78 -18.87 3.90
N THR A 84 7.09 -17.84 3.39
CA THR A 84 7.75 -16.73 2.71
C THR A 84 8.61 -15.94 3.69
N LYS A 85 9.89 -15.77 3.39
CA LYS A 85 10.81 -14.98 4.17
C LYS A 85 10.57 -13.48 3.97
N LEU A 86 10.35 -12.79 5.07
CA LEU A 86 10.11 -11.35 5.11
C LEU A 86 11.30 -10.66 5.79
N VAL A 87 11.72 -9.54 5.22
CA VAL A 87 12.84 -8.73 5.71
C VAL A 87 12.34 -7.39 6.25
N GLY A 88 12.90 -6.97 7.37
CA GLY A 88 12.65 -5.66 7.98
C GLY A 88 13.92 -5.07 8.55
N ARG A 89 13.94 -3.76 8.74
CA ARG A 89 15.08 -3.01 9.31
C ARG A 89 14.61 -2.20 10.49
N LEU A 90 15.11 -2.57 11.67
CA LEU A 90 14.79 -1.93 12.94
C LEU A 90 15.84 -0.86 13.26
N TYR A 91 15.38 0.40 13.33
CA TYR A 91 16.13 1.56 13.78
C TYR A 91 15.72 1.91 15.21
N ARG A 92 16.67 1.86 16.14
CA ARG A 92 16.39 2.05 17.56
C ARG A 92 16.59 3.50 17.98
N ALA A 93 15.66 4.02 18.77
CA ALA A 93 15.84 5.28 19.49
C ALA A 93 16.75 5.08 20.73
N GLU A 94 17.42 6.13 21.18
CA GLU A 94 18.23 6.07 22.42
C GLU A 94 17.42 5.64 23.65
N LYS A 95 16.16 6.11 23.74
CA LYS A 95 15.23 5.78 24.83
C LYS A 95 13.90 5.41 24.18
N SER A 96 13.76 4.15 23.90
CA SER A 96 12.54 3.65 23.26
C SER A 96 11.35 3.68 24.21
N LYS A 97 10.22 4.21 23.74
CA LYS A 97 8.91 4.21 24.40
C LYS A 97 7.94 3.23 23.73
N ALA A 98 8.08 3.04 22.43
CA ALA A 98 7.18 2.25 21.62
C ALA A 98 7.78 1.91 20.26
N LEU A 99 7.12 1.02 19.52
CA LEU A 99 7.49 0.64 18.15
C LEU A 99 6.50 1.23 17.14
N VAL A 100 7.04 1.74 16.02
CA VAL A 100 6.27 2.06 14.83
C VAL A 100 6.64 1.07 13.72
N ILE A 101 5.70 0.26 13.27
CA ILE A 101 5.87 -0.62 12.11
C ILE A 101 5.41 0.15 10.87
N CYS A 102 6.34 0.37 9.93
CA CYS A 102 6.13 1.15 8.71
C CYS A 102 5.91 0.22 7.51
N VAL A 103 4.74 0.31 6.87
CA VAL A 103 4.31 -0.55 5.76
C VAL A 103 4.19 0.27 4.49
N HIS A 104 5.02 -0.06 3.50
CA HIS A 104 5.20 0.75 2.30
C HIS A 104 4.10 0.57 1.24
N GLY A 105 4.08 1.49 0.28
CA GLY A 105 3.17 1.45 -0.87
C GLY A 105 3.61 0.47 -1.96
N TYR A 106 2.69 0.21 -2.88
CA TYR A 106 2.87 -0.68 -4.02
C TYR A 106 4.11 -0.34 -4.86
N ARG A 107 4.94 -1.36 -5.16
CA ARG A 107 6.20 -1.24 -5.89
C ARG A 107 7.21 -0.27 -5.25
N SER A 108 7.21 -0.22 -3.93
CA SER A 108 8.19 0.50 -3.13
C SER A 108 8.96 -0.50 -2.25
N ASN A 109 9.62 -0.01 -1.22
CA ASN A 109 10.20 -0.76 -0.11
C ASN A 109 10.23 0.15 1.13
N GLY A 110 10.54 -0.43 2.29
CA GLY A 110 10.53 0.29 3.56
C GLY A 110 11.45 1.51 3.57
N ARG A 111 12.70 1.35 3.12
CA ARG A 111 13.70 2.43 3.08
C ARG A 111 13.26 3.58 2.19
N ARG A 112 12.80 3.27 0.99
CA ARG A 112 12.34 4.25 0.01
C ARG A 112 11.12 5.03 0.46
N CYS A 113 10.21 4.38 1.19
CA CYS A 113 8.95 4.99 1.60
C CYS A 113 9.09 5.81 2.88
N PHE A 114 9.91 5.33 3.81
CA PHE A 114 9.93 5.86 5.18
C PHE A 114 11.30 6.32 5.67
N GLY A 115 12.35 6.24 4.86
CA GLY A 115 13.71 6.61 5.28
C GLY A 115 13.79 8.03 5.86
N GLY A 116 13.07 8.98 5.27
CA GLY A 116 13.04 10.37 5.73
C GLY A 116 12.32 10.60 7.06
N PHE A 117 11.54 9.61 7.54
CA PHE A 117 10.82 9.71 8.82
C PHE A 117 11.61 9.16 10.00
N VAL A 118 12.55 8.23 9.76
CA VAL A 118 13.27 7.51 10.82
C VAL A 118 13.93 8.44 11.83
N PRO A 119 14.72 9.47 11.43
CA PRO A 119 15.35 10.36 12.41
C PRO A 119 14.33 11.06 13.30
N ALA A 120 13.28 11.63 12.70
CA ALA A 120 12.27 12.39 13.43
C ALA A 120 11.44 11.52 14.38
N LEU A 121 11.21 10.26 14.07
CA LEU A 121 10.53 9.30 14.93
C LEU A 121 11.46 8.81 16.06
N ASN A 122 12.72 8.53 15.75
CA ASN A 122 13.71 8.17 16.78
C ASN A 122 13.93 9.31 17.79
N ASP A 123 13.95 10.57 17.36
CA ASP A 123 14.07 11.74 18.23
C ASP A 123 12.89 11.84 19.22
N GLN A 124 11.73 11.29 18.87
CA GLN A 124 10.56 11.19 19.72
C GLN A 124 10.59 9.97 20.68
N GLY A 125 11.64 9.16 20.60
CA GLY A 125 11.78 7.95 21.41
C GLY A 125 10.96 6.77 20.87
N LEU A 126 10.74 6.71 19.56
CA LEU A 126 10.05 5.61 18.88
C LEU A 126 11.07 4.75 18.12
N ASP A 127 11.11 3.47 18.39
CA ASP A 127 11.80 2.52 17.52
C ASP A 127 11.01 2.40 16.22
N VAL A 128 11.70 2.29 15.10
CA VAL A 128 11.09 2.26 13.75
C VAL A 128 11.46 0.98 13.04
N LEU A 129 10.48 0.15 12.72
CA LEU A 129 10.65 -1.05 11.92
C LEU A 129 10.15 -0.78 10.50
N LEU A 130 11.07 -0.66 9.57
CA LEU A 130 10.77 -0.59 8.14
C LEU A 130 10.65 -2.00 7.59
N VAL A 131 9.44 -2.43 7.23
CA VAL A 131 9.23 -3.76 6.64
C VAL A 131 9.20 -3.68 5.12
N ASP A 132 9.75 -4.70 4.47
CA ASP A 132 9.54 -4.94 3.06
C ASP A 132 8.40 -5.96 2.91
N ASP A 133 7.31 -5.56 2.24
CA ASP A 133 6.18 -6.45 1.95
C ASP A 133 6.63 -7.62 1.07
N ARG A 134 5.90 -8.75 1.11
CA ARG A 134 6.18 -9.88 0.20
C ARG A 134 6.31 -9.43 -1.25
N ALA A 135 7.23 -10.01 -1.99
CA ALA A 135 7.56 -9.67 -3.38
C ALA A 135 8.02 -8.22 -3.60
N HIS A 136 8.52 -7.55 -2.55
CA HIS A 136 9.14 -6.22 -2.63
C HIS A 136 10.46 -6.20 -1.85
N GLY A 137 11.32 -5.24 -2.19
CA GLY A 137 12.60 -5.04 -1.50
C GLY A 137 13.40 -6.33 -1.37
N ASP A 138 13.86 -6.62 -0.14
CA ASP A 138 14.66 -7.80 0.18
C ASP A 138 13.80 -9.00 0.65
N SER A 139 12.48 -8.80 0.82
CA SER A 139 11.57 -9.91 1.12
C SER A 139 11.39 -10.83 -0.07
N GLU A 140 11.21 -12.12 0.21
CA GLU A 140 10.93 -13.12 -0.81
C GLU A 140 9.51 -12.99 -1.41
N GLY A 141 9.21 -13.84 -2.34
CA GLY A 141 7.94 -13.95 -3.02
C GLY A 141 8.01 -13.58 -4.49
N LYS A 142 7.21 -14.27 -5.29
CA LYS A 142 7.04 -14.02 -6.72
C LYS A 142 5.87 -13.06 -7.00
N TRP A 143 4.91 -13.03 -6.08
CA TRP A 143 3.65 -12.35 -6.22
C TRP A 143 3.36 -11.48 -5.00
N THR A 144 2.98 -10.21 -5.23
CA THR A 144 2.54 -9.31 -4.16
C THR A 144 1.19 -9.74 -3.59
N GLY A 145 1.01 -9.55 -2.31
CA GLY A 145 -0.25 -9.84 -1.61
C GLY A 145 -1.35 -8.81 -1.86
N PHE A 146 -0.99 -7.61 -2.30
CA PHE A 146 -1.86 -6.45 -2.58
C PHE A 146 -2.91 -6.24 -1.48
N THR A 147 -2.45 -6.00 -0.26
CA THR A 147 -3.19 -5.87 1.01
C THR A 147 -3.75 -7.19 1.58
N VAL A 148 -4.08 -8.17 0.76
CA VAL A 148 -4.75 -9.40 1.19
C VAL A 148 -3.82 -10.33 1.97
N LEU A 149 -2.67 -10.67 1.38
CA LEU A 149 -1.64 -11.47 2.05
C LEU A 149 -0.74 -10.59 2.92
N ASP A 150 -0.48 -9.35 2.48
CA ASP A 150 0.34 -8.39 3.24
C ASP A 150 -0.26 -8.13 4.64
N ARG A 151 -1.61 -8.14 4.78
CA ARG A 151 -2.29 -8.10 6.09
C ARG A 151 -1.81 -9.21 7.02
N ILE A 152 -1.61 -10.43 6.51
CA ILE A 152 -1.15 -11.56 7.30
C ILE A 152 0.33 -11.37 7.65
N ASP A 153 1.14 -10.90 6.70
CA ASP A 153 2.55 -10.63 6.90
C ASP A 153 2.79 -9.57 8.00
N VAL A 154 2.04 -8.48 7.97
CA VAL A 154 2.13 -7.44 9.01
C VAL A 154 1.73 -7.99 10.38
N LYS A 155 0.75 -8.88 10.45
CA LYS A 155 0.42 -9.56 11.72
C LYS A 155 1.57 -10.45 12.21
N CYS A 156 2.28 -11.15 11.31
CA CYS A 156 3.47 -11.91 11.70
C CYS A 156 4.56 -10.99 12.30
N TRP A 157 4.76 -9.79 11.73
CA TRP A 157 5.66 -8.79 12.31
C TRP A 157 5.21 -8.34 13.69
N ILE A 158 3.92 -8.03 13.89
CA ILE A 158 3.37 -7.65 15.20
C ILE A 158 3.57 -8.77 16.23
N GLU A 159 3.25 -10.01 15.88
CA GLU A 159 3.44 -11.16 16.77
C GLU A 159 4.92 -11.36 17.17
N ASN A 160 5.83 -11.15 16.24
CA ASN A 160 7.27 -11.23 16.51
C ASN A 160 7.73 -10.13 17.47
N MET A 161 7.15 -8.93 17.38
CA MET A 161 7.57 -7.74 18.12
C MET A 161 6.84 -7.52 19.45
N LYS A 162 5.62 -8.04 19.63
CA LYS A 162 4.75 -7.76 20.79
C LYS A 162 5.35 -8.13 22.15
N GLY A 163 6.26 -9.08 22.21
CA GLY A 163 6.97 -9.45 23.44
C GLY A 163 8.04 -8.44 23.87
N SER A 164 8.40 -7.51 23.00
CA SER A 164 9.46 -6.51 23.24
C SER A 164 8.95 -5.08 23.44
N TYR A 165 7.67 -4.82 23.11
CA TYR A 165 7.08 -3.47 23.18
C TYR A 165 5.67 -3.50 23.76
N ASP A 166 5.39 -2.60 24.67
CA ASP A 166 4.06 -2.40 25.26
C ASP A 166 3.09 -1.66 24.32
N LYS A 167 3.65 -0.84 23.43
CA LYS A 167 2.89 -0.07 22.43
C LYS A 167 3.46 -0.29 21.05
N ILE A 168 2.60 -0.71 20.12
CA ILE A 168 2.92 -0.86 18.71
C ILE A 168 1.96 0.04 17.93
N TYR A 169 2.53 0.94 17.15
CA TYR A 169 1.84 1.78 16.18
C TYR A 169 2.03 1.24 14.77
N LEU A 170 1.07 1.50 13.89
CA LEU A 170 1.19 1.22 12.47
C LEU A 170 1.28 2.54 11.70
N PHE A 171 2.18 2.60 10.75
CA PHE A 171 2.29 3.71 9.81
C PHE A 171 2.32 3.14 8.39
N GLY A 172 1.23 3.31 7.66
CA GLY A 172 1.09 2.82 6.30
C GLY A 172 1.04 3.95 5.28
N ASN A 173 1.62 3.70 4.09
CA ASN A 173 1.51 4.59 2.95
C ASN A 173 0.82 3.87 1.77
N SER A 174 -0.22 4.46 1.19
CA SER A 174 -0.94 3.96 0.02
C SER A 174 -1.45 2.52 0.21
N MET A 175 -0.91 1.53 -0.51
CA MET A 175 -1.22 0.11 -0.30
C MET A 175 -0.92 -0.31 1.15
N GLY A 176 0.19 0.14 1.71
CA GLY A 176 0.55 -0.12 3.10
C GLY A 176 -0.44 0.50 4.10
N ALA A 177 -1.00 1.69 3.81
CA ALA A 177 -2.05 2.28 4.64
C ALA A 177 -3.32 1.43 4.64
N ALA A 178 -3.76 0.99 3.45
CA ALA A 178 -4.89 0.07 3.34
C ALA A 178 -4.63 -1.24 4.10
N THR A 179 -3.42 -1.80 4.00
CA THR A 179 -2.99 -2.99 4.75
C THR A 179 -3.05 -2.75 6.26
N CYS A 180 -2.48 -1.65 6.74
CA CYS A 180 -2.51 -1.28 8.17
C CYS A 180 -3.93 -1.08 8.68
N GLY A 181 -4.82 -0.47 7.88
CA GLY A 181 -6.24 -0.34 8.22
C GLY A 181 -6.95 -1.69 8.42
N LEU A 182 -6.65 -2.67 7.56
CA LEU A 182 -7.15 -4.04 7.71
C LEU A 182 -6.60 -4.70 8.99
N VAL A 183 -5.32 -4.48 9.29
CA VAL A 183 -4.67 -5.04 10.49
C VAL A 183 -5.21 -4.42 11.77
N ALA A 184 -5.38 -3.10 11.80
CA ALA A 184 -5.93 -2.39 12.97
C ALA A 184 -7.39 -2.78 13.27
N ALA A 185 -8.14 -3.20 12.24
CA ALA A 185 -9.48 -3.76 12.43
C ALA A 185 -9.47 -5.16 13.07
N ASP A 186 -8.38 -5.92 12.88
CA ASP A 186 -8.23 -7.28 13.43
C ASP A 186 -7.56 -7.31 14.82
N ILE A 187 -6.74 -6.30 15.14
CA ILE A 187 -5.91 -6.22 16.35
C ILE A 187 -6.25 -4.91 17.08
N PRO A 188 -7.27 -4.93 17.98
CA PRO A 188 -7.70 -3.73 18.71
C PRO A 188 -6.63 -3.13 19.63
N GLU A 189 -5.60 -3.91 19.98
CA GLU A 189 -4.49 -3.51 20.87
C GLU A 189 -3.45 -2.61 20.18
N ILE A 190 -3.58 -2.36 18.89
CA ILE A 190 -2.73 -1.38 18.16
C ILE A 190 -2.89 -0.01 18.83
N ALA A 191 -1.75 0.60 19.22
CA ALA A 191 -1.73 1.85 19.95
C ALA A 191 -2.19 3.07 19.12
N GLY A 192 -2.09 2.97 17.78
CA GLY A 192 -2.57 3.98 16.84
C GLY A 192 -2.14 3.68 15.41
N LEU A 193 -2.81 4.33 14.46
CA LEU A 193 -2.64 4.15 13.02
C LEU A 193 -2.41 5.49 12.32
N VAL A 194 -1.27 5.65 11.66
CA VAL A 194 -1.07 6.70 10.65
C VAL A 194 -1.42 6.12 9.28
N PHE A 195 -2.48 6.67 8.67
CA PHE A 195 -3.07 6.19 7.43
C PHE A 195 -2.85 7.21 6.31
N ASP A 196 -1.73 7.08 5.58
CA ASP A 196 -1.34 8.05 4.55
C ASP A 196 -1.75 7.58 3.15
N CYS A 197 -2.62 8.33 2.49
CA CYS A 197 -3.14 8.17 1.13
C CYS A 197 -3.63 6.74 0.78
N GLY A 198 -4.21 6.03 1.74
CA GLY A 198 -4.76 4.69 1.53
C GLY A 198 -6.13 4.69 0.84
N PHE A 199 -6.45 3.59 0.18
CA PHE A 199 -7.67 3.44 -0.62
C PHE A 199 -8.77 2.64 0.09
N THR A 200 -10.01 2.82 -0.37
CA THR A 200 -11.22 2.17 0.17
C THR A 200 -11.29 0.66 -0.14
N SER A 201 -10.73 0.23 -1.28
CA SER A 201 -10.58 -1.18 -1.63
C SER A 201 -9.59 -1.36 -2.80
N PRO A 202 -8.96 -2.56 -2.94
CA PRO A 202 -8.14 -2.85 -4.12
C PRO A 202 -8.88 -2.64 -5.44
N MET A 203 -10.16 -3.03 -5.49
CA MET A 203 -10.97 -2.92 -6.70
C MET A 203 -11.19 -1.46 -7.12
N GLU A 204 -11.48 -0.57 -6.16
CA GLU A 204 -11.64 0.86 -6.44
C GLU A 204 -10.32 1.51 -6.86
N ALA A 205 -9.21 1.14 -6.23
CA ALA A 205 -7.88 1.59 -6.63
C ALA A 205 -7.56 1.21 -8.09
N PHE A 206 -7.88 -0.02 -8.51
CA PHE A 206 -7.70 -0.44 -9.89
C PHE A 206 -8.62 0.31 -10.86
N ARG A 207 -9.89 0.51 -10.51
CA ARG A 207 -10.84 1.29 -11.33
C ARG A 207 -10.37 2.72 -11.53
N THR A 208 -9.94 3.39 -10.46
CA THR A 208 -9.41 4.76 -10.53
C THR A 208 -8.21 4.85 -11.46
N ARG A 209 -7.30 3.87 -11.39
CA ARG A 209 -6.08 3.86 -12.20
C ARG A 209 -6.33 3.71 -13.70
N VAL A 210 -7.43 3.09 -14.10
CA VAL A 210 -7.73 2.81 -15.51
C VAL A 210 -8.87 3.64 -16.09
N LYS A 211 -9.63 4.39 -15.27
CA LYS A 211 -10.84 5.10 -15.69
C LYS A 211 -10.65 6.04 -16.88
N ASP A 212 -9.49 6.72 -16.94
CA ASP A 212 -9.16 7.67 -18.02
C ASP A 212 -8.54 6.99 -19.25
N LYS A 213 -8.24 5.70 -19.17
CA LYS A 213 -7.56 4.92 -20.23
C LYS A 213 -8.45 3.89 -20.90
N MET A 214 -9.47 3.42 -20.18
CA MET A 214 -10.33 2.33 -20.63
C MET A 214 -11.76 2.51 -20.09
N PRO A 215 -12.77 2.51 -20.97
CA PRO A 215 -14.17 2.58 -20.53
C PRO A 215 -14.56 1.32 -19.73
N SER A 216 -15.53 1.49 -18.81
CA SER A 216 -15.90 0.45 -17.84
C SER A 216 -16.37 -0.85 -18.48
N PHE A 217 -17.06 -0.79 -19.63
CA PHE A 217 -17.54 -2.00 -20.33
C PHE A 217 -16.40 -2.87 -20.86
N LEU A 218 -15.18 -2.33 -21.03
CA LEU A 218 -13.97 -3.08 -21.38
C LEU A 218 -13.15 -3.47 -20.14
N SER A 219 -13.05 -2.58 -19.13
CA SER A 219 -12.24 -2.85 -17.95
C SER A 219 -12.88 -3.87 -16.99
N GLU A 220 -14.20 -3.88 -16.83
CA GLU A 220 -14.86 -4.82 -15.93
C GLU A 220 -14.70 -6.30 -16.33
N PRO A 221 -14.84 -6.70 -17.62
CA PRO A 221 -14.49 -8.06 -18.03
C PRO A 221 -13.01 -8.41 -17.78
N VAL A 222 -12.07 -7.47 -18.02
CA VAL A 222 -10.64 -7.68 -17.73
C VAL A 222 -10.44 -7.93 -16.23
N PHE A 223 -11.06 -7.13 -15.36
CA PHE A 223 -11.01 -7.35 -13.91
C PHE A 223 -11.66 -8.67 -13.50
N PHE A 224 -12.77 -9.06 -14.13
CA PHE A 224 -13.41 -10.35 -13.87
C PHE A 224 -12.45 -11.52 -14.12
N PHE A 225 -11.82 -11.58 -15.29
CA PHE A 225 -10.86 -12.62 -15.61
C PHE A 225 -9.57 -12.49 -14.77
N GLY A 226 -9.10 -11.26 -14.50
CA GLY A 226 -7.98 -11.03 -13.59
C GLY A 226 -8.20 -11.58 -12.19
N ARG A 227 -9.43 -11.47 -11.66
CA ARG A 227 -9.83 -12.08 -10.40
C ARG A 227 -9.84 -13.62 -10.45
N LEU A 228 -10.26 -14.21 -11.57
CA LEU A 228 -10.20 -15.66 -11.75
C LEU A 228 -8.76 -16.14 -11.70
N TRP A 229 -7.85 -15.48 -12.41
CA TRP A 229 -6.42 -15.77 -12.36
C TRP A 229 -5.84 -15.59 -10.95
N CYS A 230 -6.20 -14.51 -10.25
CA CYS A 230 -5.78 -14.28 -8.88
C CYS A 230 -6.24 -15.41 -7.95
N ARG A 231 -7.50 -15.84 -8.05
CA ARG A 231 -8.03 -16.97 -7.26
C ARG A 231 -7.35 -18.29 -7.58
N MET A 232 -7.03 -18.53 -8.85
CA MET A 232 -6.38 -19.80 -9.28
C MET A 232 -4.91 -19.87 -8.85
N ILE A 233 -4.19 -18.74 -8.88
CA ILE A 233 -2.74 -18.70 -8.67
C ILE A 233 -2.39 -18.34 -7.22
N LEU A 234 -3.12 -17.39 -6.62
CA LEU A 234 -2.83 -16.84 -5.29
C LEU A 234 -3.83 -17.28 -4.21
N GLY A 235 -4.92 -17.95 -4.58
CA GLY A 235 -5.91 -18.46 -3.65
C GLY A 235 -6.88 -17.40 -3.09
N PHE A 236 -6.79 -16.11 -3.47
CA PHE A 236 -7.67 -15.08 -2.96
C PHE A 236 -8.39 -14.28 -4.05
N ASP A 237 -9.44 -13.55 -3.67
CA ASP A 237 -10.21 -12.64 -4.52
C ASP A 237 -10.13 -11.22 -3.98
N PHE A 238 -9.35 -10.36 -4.63
CA PHE A 238 -9.15 -8.98 -4.19
C PHE A 238 -10.45 -8.13 -4.17
N LYS A 239 -11.51 -8.53 -4.85
CA LYS A 239 -12.82 -7.86 -4.78
C LYS A 239 -13.53 -8.06 -3.43
N LYS A 240 -13.18 -9.11 -2.70
CA LYS A 240 -13.78 -9.42 -1.40
C LYS A 240 -13.16 -8.60 -0.25
N VAL A 241 -12.07 -7.88 -0.51
CA VAL A 241 -11.39 -7.07 0.48
C VAL A 241 -11.85 -5.62 0.34
N SER A 242 -12.27 -5.04 1.45
CA SER A 242 -12.70 -3.65 1.53
C SER A 242 -12.08 -3.00 2.78
N THR A 243 -11.15 -2.08 2.57
CA THR A 243 -10.61 -1.27 3.66
C THR A 243 -11.70 -0.43 4.30
N LEU A 244 -12.70 0.03 3.50
CA LEU A 244 -13.82 0.82 3.99
C LEU A 244 -14.69 0.04 4.98
N GLU A 245 -15.00 -1.22 4.69
CA GLU A 245 -15.80 -2.06 5.60
C GLU A 245 -15.01 -2.43 6.86
N GLU A 246 -13.73 -2.71 6.73
CA GLU A 246 -12.88 -3.00 7.88
C GLU A 246 -12.62 -1.76 8.75
N MET A 247 -12.49 -0.56 8.15
CA MET A 247 -12.32 0.69 8.89
C MET A 247 -13.45 0.94 9.89
N LYS A 248 -14.65 0.44 9.67
CA LYS A 248 -15.78 0.51 10.61
C LYS A 248 -15.55 -0.22 11.93
N LYS A 249 -14.48 -1.02 12.03
CA LYS A 249 -14.11 -1.81 13.22
C LYS A 249 -12.90 -1.22 13.96
N VAL A 250 -12.20 -0.25 13.36
CA VAL A 250 -10.98 0.33 13.93
C VAL A 250 -11.32 1.22 15.12
N GLN A 251 -10.77 0.88 16.29
CA GLN A 251 -11.03 1.58 17.57
C GLN A 251 -9.85 2.44 18.03
N CYS A 252 -8.63 2.11 17.60
CA CYS A 252 -7.44 2.86 18.00
C CYS A 252 -7.46 4.29 17.42
N PRO A 253 -6.66 5.22 17.96
CA PRO A 253 -6.43 6.53 17.35
C PRO A 253 -5.99 6.43 15.90
N VAL A 254 -6.53 7.30 15.02
CA VAL A 254 -6.18 7.30 13.57
C VAL A 254 -5.88 8.71 13.08
N LEU A 255 -4.69 8.89 12.53
CA LEU A 255 -4.33 10.07 11.75
C LEU A 255 -4.42 9.73 10.25
N PHE A 256 -5.45 10.26 9.58
CA PHE A 256 -5.59 10.19 8.14
C PHE A 256 -4.85 11.35 7.50
N ILE A 257 -3.99 11.06 6.53
CA ILE A 257 -3.25 12.06 5.74
C ILE A 257 -3.54 11.82 4.27
N GLN A 258 -3.85 12.88 3.51
CA GLN A 258 -4.23 12.75 2.12
C GLN A 258 -3.76 13.94 1.30
N GLY A 259 -3.27 13.68 0.08
CA GLY A 259 -3.00 14.72 -0.90
C GLY A 259 -4.26 15.21 -1.60
N GLY A 260 -4.47 16.54 -1.68
CA GLY A 260 -5.63 17.14 -2.37
C GLY A 260 -5.59 16.94 -3.89
N ASN A 261 -4.38 16.92 -4.49
CA ASN A 261 -4.16 16.68 -5.92
C ASN A 261 -3.87 15.20 -6.26
N ASP A 262 -4.19 14.28 -5.36
CA ASP A 262 -3.97 12.85 -5.59
C ASP A 262 -4.95 12.30 -6.65
N LYS A 263 -4.42 11.94 -7.82
CA LYS A 263 -5.19 11.33 -8.93
C LYS A 263 -5.18 9.80 -8.90
N ILE A 264 -4.38 9.18 -8.04
CA ILE A 264 -4.29 7.72 -7.89
C ILE A 264 -5.28 7.23 -6.84
N VAL A 265 -5.27 7.90 -5.69
CA VAL A 265 -6.24 7.70 -4.60
C VAL A 265 -6.89 9.05 -4.31
N PRO A 266 -8.03 9.36 -4.94
CA PRO A 266 -8.73 10.63 -4.75
C PRO A 266 -9.11 10.88 -3.28
N LYS A 267 -9.10 12.15 -2.86
CA LYS A 267 -9.35 12.55 -1.47
C LYS A 267 -10.70 12.08 -0.93
N GLU A 268 -11.68 11.90 -1.81
CA GLU A 268 -12.99 11.37 -1.46
C GLU A 268 -12.93 9.93 -0.89
N MET A 269 -11.85 9.18 -1.19
CA MET A 269 -11.63 7.88 -0.55
C MET A 269 -11.20 8.05 0.92
N ALA A 270 -10.33 9.00 1.21
CA ALA A 270 -9.92 9.30 2.59
C ALA A 270 -11.07 9.86 3.42
N GLU A 271 -11.90 10.74 2.84
CA GLU A 271 -13.11 11.29 3.47
C GLU A 271 -14.09 10.17 3.86
N LYS A 272 -14.37 9.23 2.95
CA LYS A 272 -15.22 8.06 3.22
C LYS A 272 -14.66 7.16 4.32
N LEU A 273 -13.34 6.93 4.32
CA LEU A 273 -12.68 6.12 5.35
C LEU A 273 -12.72 6.81 6.71
N PHE A 274 -12.49 8.12 6.74
CA PHE A 274 -12.59 8.93 7.95
C PHE A 274 -14.01 8.92 8.53
N GLU A 275 -15.03 9.11 7.69
CA GLU A 275 -16.43 9.05 8.11
C GLU A 275 -16.81 7.66 8.66
N ALA A 276 -16.34 6.59 8.01
CA ALA A 276 -16.63 5.21 8.39
C ALA A 276 -15.92 4.78 9.70
N CYS A 277 -14.79 5.39 10.05
CA CYS A 277 -14.00 5.04 11.22
C CYS A 277 -14.73 5.45 12.51
N PRO A 278 -15.02 4.53 13.44
CA PRO A 278 -15.73 4.83 14.69
C PRO A 278 -14.82 5.38 15.79
N SER A 279 -13.50 5.40 15.58
CA SER A 279 -12.55 5.90 16.60
C SER A 279 -12.93 7.32 17.05
N GLU A 280 -12.98 7.55 18.36
CA GLU A 280 -13.20 8.86 18.96
C GLU A 280 -11.98 9.79 18.78
N SER A 281 -10.79 9.21 18.67
CA SER A 281 -9.54 9.93 18.43
C SER A 281 -9.12 9.76 16.96
N LYS A 282 -9.77 10.49 16.07
CA LYS A 282 -9.43 10.49 14.63
C LYS A 282 -9.29 11.91 14.11
N ARG A 283 -8.36 12.08 13.17
CA ARG A 283 -8.09 13.36 12.50
C ARG A 283 -7.85 13.11 11.02
N LEU A 284 -8.38 13.98 10.14
CA LEU A 284 -8.13 13.98 8.71
C LEU A 284 -7.41 15.27 8.32
N GLU A 285 -6.24 15.13 7.71
CA GLU A 285 -5.43 16.23 7.22
C GLU A 285 -5.27 16.15 5.70
N ILE A 286 -5.74 17.18 5.01
CA ILE A 286 -5.60 17.33 3.57
C ILE A 286 -4.44 18.27 3.26
N PHE A 287 -3.53 17.81 2.42
CA PHE A 287 -2.41 18.59 1.87
C PHE A 287 -2.80 18.98 0.44
N GLU A 288 -3.45 20.13 0.30
CA GLU A 288 -4.19 20.49 -0.92
C GLU A 288 -3.36 20.42 -2.21
N GLU A 289 -2.09 20.82 -2.15
CA GLU A 289 -1.20 20.83 -3.32
C GLU A 289 -0.49 19.47 -3.55
N ALA A 290 -0.60 18.53 -2.63
CA ALA A 290 0.16 17.28 -2.70
C ALA A 290 -0.46 16.28 -3.68
N GLU A 291 0.39 15.72 -4.56
CA GLU A 291 0.09 14.53 -5.34
C GLU A 291 0.15 13.26 -4.47
N HIS A 292 -0.12 12.08 -5.05
CA HIS A 292 -0.07 10.78 -4.37
C HIS A 292 1.26 10.54 -3.64
N SER A 293 1.20 10.25 -2.34
CA SER A 293 2.37 10.03 -1.46
C SER A 293 3.38 11.20 -1.48
N ALA A 294 2.89 12.43 -1.64
CA ALA A 294 3.74 13.62 -1.72
C ALA A 294 3.56 14.59 -0.55
N SER A 295 2.59 14.37 0.34
CA SER A 295 2.26 15.28 1.45
C SER A 295 3.48 15.65 2.30
N PHE A 296 4.29 14.67 2.67
CA PHE A 296 5.54 14.87 3.42
C PHE A 296 6.55 15.76 2.68
N TYR A 297 6.64 15.65 1.36
CA TYR A 297 7.62 16.39 0.56
C TYR A 297 7.16 17.81 0.23
N VAL A 298 5.85 18.05 0.23
CA VAL A 298 5.26 19.38 -0.07
C VAL A 298 5.25 20.26 1.16
N GLU A 299 4.85 19.72 2.32
CA GLU A 299 4.74 20.46 3.58
C GLU A 299 5.40 19.66 4.72
N ARG A 300 6.73 19.46 4.64
CA ARG A 300 7.48 18.58 5.55
C ARG A 300 7.31 18.95 7.02
N GLU A 301 7.44 20.21 7.37
CA GLU A 301 7.35 20.66 8.77
C GLU A 301 5.95 20.41 9.35
N ARG A 302 4.90 20.74 8.60
CA ARG A 302 3.52 20.45 8.99
C ARG A 302 3.29 18.96 9.18
N TYR A 303 3.78 18.13 8.26
CA TYR A 303 3.64 16.67 8.34
C TYR A 303 4.33 16.12 9.60
N LEU A 304 5.56 16.53 9.88
CA LEU A 304 6.31 16.11 11.07
C LEU A 304 5.66 16.62 12.38
N SER A 305 5.08 17.82 12.39
CA SER A 305 4.31 18.32 13.54
C SER A 305 3.08 17.44 13.82
N LEU A 306 2.34 17.02 12.78
CA LEU A 306 1.20 16.11 12.93
C LEU A 306 1.60 14.75 13.49
N LEU A 307 2.73 14.19 13.05
CA LEU A 307 3.26 12.95 13.61
C LEU A 307 3.67 13.14 15.07
N HIS A 308 4.32 14.27 15.39
CA HIS A 308 4.70 14.59 16.78
C HIS A 308 3.49 14.68 17.71
N GLU A 309 2.43 15.37 17.28
CA GLU A 309 1.17 15.47 18.03
C GLU A 309 0.51 14.09 18.19
N PHE A 310 0.57 13.24 17.18
CA PHE A 310 -0.09 11.94 17.19
C PHE A 310 0.59 10.92 18.10
N PHE A 311 1.91 10.92 18.20
CA PHE A 311 2.65 9.94 19.00
C PHE A 311 2.88 10.36 20.47
N ASN A 312 2.59 11.61 20.86
CA ASN A 312 2.72 12.13 22.22
C ASN A 312 1.39 12.26 22.94
#